data_a7efc1f64479c822821fbf497885315c
#
_entry.id   a7efc1f64479c822821fbf497885315c
#
_cell.length_a   1.000
_cell.length_b   1.000
_cell.length_c   1.000
_cell.angle_alpha   90.00
_cell.angle_beta   90.00
_cell.angle_gamma   90.00
#
_symmetry.space_group_name_H-M   'P 1'
#
loop_
_entity.id
_entity.type
_entity.pdbx_description
1 polymer ?
#
loop_
_entity_poly.entity_id
_entity_poly.type
_entity_poly.pdbx_seq_one_letter_code
_entity_poly.pdbx_strand_id
1 'polypeptide(L)'
;MIYAVEGEAVWAEAVKRQLRQLAATAHASGGDLRLAISRLSWLECRVGPLRRLDPTALERFEGFFSRPDLQWVELTAAVVEQATLLRADHLLRTPDALQAACCLQLGPTAVMVTGDAAFQKVPGLAVALVQAGGPAAG
;
A
#
# COMPACT_ATOMS: atom_id res chain seq x y z
N MET A 1 -2.29 2.05 14.90
CA MET A 1 -1.60 1.25 13.87
C MET A 1 -1.93 1.80 12.49
N ILE A 2 -0.93 1.92 11.64
CA ILE A 2 -1.08 2.50 10.30
C ILE A 2 -0.84 1.40 9.27
N TYR A 3 -1.72 1.30 8.30
CA TYR A 3 -1.56 0.37 7.18
C TYR A 3 -1.38 1.14 5.89
N ALA A 4 -0.27 0.89 5.21
CA ALA A 4 0.02 1.43 3.90
C ALA A 4 -0.41 0.41 2.85
N VAL A 5 -1.18 0.86 1.88
CA VAL A 5 -1.70 -0.02 0.83
C VAL A 5 -0.99 0.32 -0.47
N GLU A 6 -0.52 -0.70 -1.16
CA GLU A 6 0.26 -0.55 -2.36
C GLU A 6 -0.60 -0.69 -3.61
N GLY A 7 -0.50 0.31 -4.48
CA GLY A 7 -0.92 0.27 -5.86
C GLY A 7 -2.34 -0.19 -6.13
N GLU A 8 -2.53 -0.88 -7.22
CA GLU A 8 -3.83 -1.35 -7.68
C GLU A 8 -4.46 -2.38 -6.75
N ALA A 9 -3.67 -2.97 -5.85
CA ALA A 9 -4.17 -3.91 -4.86
C ALA A 9 -5.30 -3.33 -4.00
N VAL A 10 -5.35 -2.00 -3.87
CA VAL A 10 -6.39 -1.28 -3.14
C VAL A 10 -7.81 -1.74 -3.49
N TRP A 11 -8.04 -2.16 -4.73
CA TRP A 11 -9.39 -2.46 -5.23
C TRP A 11 -9.75 -3.92 -5.25
N ALA A 12 -8.80 -4.78 -4.94
CA ALA A 12 -9.09 -6.21 -4.88
C ALA A 12 -9.99 -6.51 -3.68
N GLU A 13 -10.97 -7.38 -3.87
CA GLU A 13 -11.82 -7.82 -2.77
C GLU A 13 -11.01 -8.46 -1.64
N ALA A 14 -9.92 -9.14 -1.98
CA ALA A 14 -9.02 -9.72 -1.01
C ALA A 14 -8.40 -8.65 -0.12
N VAL A 15 -8.01 -7.50 -0.67
CA VAL A 15 -7.46 -6.37 0.09
C VAL A 15 -8.52 -5.80 1.02
N LYS A 16 -9.72 -5.57 0.51
CA LYS A 16 -10.82 -5.04 1.32
C LYS A 16 -11.13 -5.95 2.50
N ARG A 17 -11.14 -7.24 2.26
CA ARG A 17 -11.36 -8.26 3.30
C ARG A 17 -10.25 -8.22 4.34
N GLN A 18 -9.01 -8.16 3.88
CA GLN A 18 -7.84 -8.08 4.75
C GLN A 18 -7.90 -6.82 5.62
N LEU A 19 -8.24 -5.68 5.03
CA LEU A 19 -8.36 -4.42 5.78
C LEU A 19 -9.46 -4.50 6.83
N ARG A 20 -10.59 -5.14 6.53
CA ARG A 20 -11.65 -5.34 7.53
C ARG A 20 -11.18 -6.19 8.69
N GLN A 21 -10.43 -7.26 8.43
CA GLN A 21 -9.88 -8.12 9.47
C GLN A 21 -8.86 -7.37 10.33
N LEU A 22 -8.00 -6.60 9.71
CA LEU A 22 -7.01 -5.80 10.41
C LEU A 22 -7.67 -4.73 11.28
N ALA A 23 -8.72 -4.11 10.78
CA ALA A 23 -9.49 -3.13 11.55
C ALA A 23 -10.14 -3.77 12.78
N ALA A 24 -10.71 -4.96 12.62
CA ALA A 24 -11.32 -5.70 13.74
C ALA A 24 -10.27 -6.07 14.78
N THR A 25 -9.11 -6.54 14.35
CA THR A 25 -7.99 -6.89 15.24
C THR A 25 -7.49 -5.67 16.00
N ALA A 26 -7.31 -4.54 15.31
CA ALA A 26 -6.87 -3.30 15.94
C ALA A 26 -7.88 -2.82 16.98
N HIS A 27 -9.17 -2.87 16.65
CA HIS A 27 -10.24 -2.48 17.57
C HIS A 27 -10.25 -3.36 18.82
N ALA A 28 -10.12 -4.67 18.63
CA ALA A 28 -10.08 -5.62 19.76
C ALA A 28 -8.90 -5.37 20.70
N SER A 29 -7.80 -4.82 20.17
CA SER A 29 -6.62 -4.47 20.96
C SER A 29 -6.69 -3.07 21.53
N GLY A 30 -7.81 -2.34 21.36
CA GLY A 30 -7.96 -0.98 21.84
C GLY A 30 -7.35 0.09 20.98
N GLY A 31 -6.91 -0.26 19.77
CA GLY A 31 -6.31 0.67 18.82
C GLY A 31 -7.21 0.95 17.64
N ASP A 32 -6.80 1.90 16.82
CA ASP A 32 -7.49 2.27 15.59
C ASP A 32 -6.67 1.90 14.37
N LEU A 33 -7.37 1.49 13.31
CA LEU A 33 -6.76 1.33 12.01
C LEU A 33 -6.74 2.69 11.31
N ARG A 34 -5.58 3.04 10.78
CA ARG A 34 -5.45 4.22 9.91
C ARG A 34 -4.89 3.76 8.59
N LEU A 35 -5.50 4.23 7.50
CA LEU A 35 -5.04 3.91 6.16
C LEU A 35 -4.09 4.99 5.68
N ALA A 36 -2.98 4.57 5.08
CA ALA A 36 -2.04 5.46 4.44
C ALA A 36 -1.79 4.97 3.02
N ILE A 37 -1.57 5.90 2.12
CA ILE A 37 -1.28 5.59 0.73
C ILE A 37 -0.23 6.56 0.19
N SER A 38 0.66 6.08 -0.65
CA SER A 38 1.69 6.93 -1.23
C SER A 38 1.17 7.70 -2.44
N ARG A 39 1.79 8.84 -2.72
CA ARG A 39 1.51 9.57 -3.96
C ARG A 39 1.86 8.76 -5.19
N LEU A 40 2.82 7.85 -5.07
CA LEU A 40 3.13 6.93 -6.17
C LEU A 40 1.95 6.02 -6.49
N SER A 41 1.27 5.51 -5.47
CA SER A 41 0.07 4.70 -5.68
C SER A 41 -1.03 5.49 -6.37
N TRP A 42 -1.18 6.75 -6.03
CA TRP A 42 -2.14 7.63 -6.68
C TRP A 42 -1.87 7.75 -8.17
N LEU A 43 -0.61 7.90 -8.54
CA LEU A 43 -0.18 7.92 -9.94
C LEU A 43 -0.47 6.57 -10.61
N GLU A 44 0.01 5.49 -10.00
CA GLU A 44 -0.07 4.15 -10.59
C GLU A 44 -1.51 3.68 -10.78
N CYS A 45 -2.39 3.99 -9.84
CA CYS A 45 -3.79 3.61 -9.96
C CYS A 45 -4.51 4.36 -11.09
N ARG A 46 -4.09 5.57 -11.42
CA ARG A 46 -4.78 6.40 -12.42
C ARG A 46 -4.26 6.21 -13.83
N VAL A 47 -3.02 5.77 -13.98
CA VAL A 47 -2.41 5.65 -15.32
C VAL A 47 -3.20 4.70 -16.21
N GLY A 48 -3.51 3.51 -15.72
CA GLY A 48 -4.25 2.51 -16.49
C GLY A 48 -5.62 2.99 -16.93
N PRO A 49 -6.50 3.43 -16.03
CA PRO A 49 -7.81 3.95 -16.40
C PRO A 49 -7.77 5.13 -17.35
N LEU A 50 -6.81 6.03 -17.19
CA LEU A 50 -6.67 7.16 -18.11
C LEU A 50 -6.27 6.71 -19.51
N ARG A 51 -5.35 5.75 -19.60
CA ARG A 51 -4.92 5.21 -20.90
C ARG A 51 -6.03 4.45 -21.62
N ARG A 52 -6.85 3.72 -20.86
CA ARG A 52 -7.96 2.95 -21.42
C ARG A 52 -9.22 3.77 -21.64
N LEU A 53 -9.21 5.05 -21.25
CA LEU A 53 -10.39 5.91 -21.27
C LEU A 53 -11.56 5.25 -20.51
N ASP A 54 -11.27 4.78 -19.30
CA ASP A 54 -12.22 4.06 -18.45
C ASP A 54 -12.67 4.97 -17.30
N PRO A 55 -13.73 5.77 -17.49
CA PRO A 55 -14.17 6.72 -16.46
C PRO A 55 -14.75 6.03 -15.24
N THR A 56 -15.33 4.86 -15.39
CA THR A 56 -15.89 4.11 -14.24
C THR A 56 -14.80 3.69 -13.28
N ALA A 57 -13.71 3.13 -13.80
CA ALA A 57 -12.57 2.76 -12.97
C ALA A 57 -11.95 3.99 -12.32
N LEU A 58 -11.83 5.08 -13.07
CA LEU A 58 -11.25 6.33 -12.54
C LEU A 58 -12.09 6.91 -11.40
N GLU A 59 -13.42 6.92 -11.54
CA GLU A 59 -14.33 7.36 -10.48
C GLU A 59 -14.19 6.53 -9.22
N ARG A 60 -14.03 5.23 -9.38
CA ARG A 60 -13.85 4.32 -8.25
C ARG A 60 -12.59 4.67 -7.46
N PHE A 61 -11.49 4.91 -8.15
CA PHE A 61 -10.25 5.31 -7.51
C PHE A 61 -10.38 6.68 -6.84
N GLU A 62 -11.01 7.63 -7.50
CA GLU A 62 -11.22 8.97 -6.94
C GLU A 62 -12.07 8.92 -5.69
N GLY A 63 -13.08 8.06 -5.65
CA GLY A 63 -13.89 7.86 -4.45
C GLY A 63 -13.06 7.41 -3.27
N PHE A 64 -12.15 6.48 -3.48
CA PHE A 64 -11.24 6.05 -2.42
C PHE A 64 -10.28 7.16 -2.01
N PHE A 65 -9.66 7.82 -2.97
CA PHE A 65 -8.66 8.85 -2.70
C PHE A 65 -9.22 10.12 -2.08
N SER A 66 -10.52 10.33 -2.15
CA SER A 66 -11.17 11.49 -1.53
C SER A 66 -11.58 11.25 -0.08
N ARG A 67 -11.30 10.08 0.47
CA ARG A 67 -11.62 9.78 1.88
C ARG A 67 -10.87 10.74 2.79
N PRO A 68 -11.58 11.42 3.73
CA PRO A 68 -10.93 12.38 4.60
C PRO A 68 -10.03 11.75 5.66
N ASP A 69 -10.21 10.45 5.93
CA ASP A 69 -9.41 9.71 6.91
C ASP A 69 -8.11 9.12 6.32
N LEU A 70 -7.89 9.31 5.02
CA LEU A 70 -6.74 8.75 4.34
C LEU A 70 -5.49 9.60 4.60
N GLN A 71 -4.44 8.96 5.08
CA GLN A 71 -3.15 9.63 5.27
C GLN A 71 -2.31 9.49 3.99
N TRP A 72 -1.93 10.63 3.43
CA TRP A 72 -1.06 10.64 2.26
C TRP A 72 0.40 10.61 2.65
N VAL A 73 1.20 9.83 1.93
CA VAL A 73 2.65 9.81 2.07
C VAL A 73 3.25 10.40 0.81
N GLU A 74 3.86 11.56 0.94
CA GLU A 74 4.49 12.25 -0.17
C GLU A 74 5.85 11.64 -0.49
N LEU A 75 6.27 11.80 -1.75
CA LEU A 75 7.59 11.36 -2.20
C LEU A 75 8.63 12.42 -1.85
N THR A 76 8.95 12.52 -0.58
CA THR A 76 9.88 13.51 -0.05
C THR A 76 11.34 13.13 -0.34
N ALA A 77 12.24 14.06 -0.07
CA ALA A 77 13.67 13.76 -0.16
C ALA A 77 14.06 12.59 0.76
N ALA A 78 13.50 12.52 1.95
CA ALA A 78 13.76 11.44 2.89
C ALA A 78 13.30 10.08 2.33
N VAL A 79 12.13 10.04 1.70
CA VAL A 79 11.62 8.83 1.05
C VAL A 79 12.54 8.41 -0.09
N VAL A 80 12.95 9.36 -0.93
CA VAL A 80 13.82 9.06 -2.07
C VAL A 80 15.20 8.57 -1.61
N GLU A 81 15.74 9.20 -0.57
CA GLU A 81 17.02 8.79 -0.01
C GLU A 81 16.96 7.34 0.51
N GLN A 82 15.92 7.01 1.27
CA GLN A 82 15.74 5.66 1.77
C GLN A 82 15.52 4.65 0.63
N ALA A 83 14.74 5.02 -0.38
CA ALA A 83 14.53 4.18 -1.56
C ALA A 83 15.84 3.90 -2.30
N THR A 84 16.72 4.89 -2.35
CA THR A 84 18.05 4.73 -2.96
C THR A 84 18.83 3.61 -2.29
N LEU A 85 18.85 3.61 -0.95
CA LEU A 85 19.53 2.58 -0.19
C LEU A 85 18.88 1.21 -0.37
N LEU A 86 17.55 1.16 -0.37
CA LEU A 86 16.84 -0.10 -0.59
C LEU A 86 17.13 -0.68 -1.97
N ARG A 87 17.20 0.15 -2.98
CA ARG A 87 17.55 -0.31 -4.32
C ARG A 87 18.97 -0.85 -4.38
N ALA A 88 19.90 -0.13 -3.77
CA ALA A 88 21.31 -0.52 -3.80
C ALA A 88 21.55 -1.83 -3.05
N ASP A 89 20.90 -2.01 -1.90
CA ASP A 89 21.18 -3.13 -1.00
C ASP A 89 20.33 -4.35 -1.32
N HIS A 90 19.13 -4.20 -1.86
CA HIS A 90 18.16 -5.28 -2.01
C HIS A 90 17.67 -5.50 -3.43
N LEU A 91 18.23 -4.82 -4.40
CA LEU A 91 17.92 -4.98 -5.82
C LEU A 91 16.43 -4.80 -6.16
N LEU A 92 15.75 -3.96 -5.41
CA LEU A 92 14.36 -3.65 -5.69
C LEU A 92 14.25 -2.74 -6.92
N ARG A 93 13.18 -2.89 -7.67
CA ARG A 93 12.86 -1.93 -8.73
C ARG A 93 12.51 -0.59 -8.13
N THR A 94 12.68 0.48 -8.89
CA THR A 94 12.45 1.85 -8.39
C THR A 94 11.07 2.04 -7.77
N PRO A 95 9.95 1.62 -8.42
CA PRO A 95 8.64 1.78 -7.80
C PRO A 95 8.51 1.02 -6.49
N ASP A 96 9.04 -0.19 -6.43
CA ASP A 96 8.95 -1.01 -5.23
C ASP A 96 9.76 -0.41 -4.09
N ALA A 97 10.97 0.09 -4.39
CA ALA A 97 11.80 0.76 -3.40
C ALA A 97 11.11 2.01 -2.83
N LEU A 98 10.45 2.79 -3.68
CA LEU A 98 9.70 3.97 -3.24
C LEU A 98 8.51 3.59 -2.37
N GLN A 99 7.76 2.56 -2.71
CA GLN A 99 6.64 2.08 -1.91
C GLN A 99 7.10 1.60 -0.53
N ALA A 100 8.16 0.80 -0.50
CA ALA A 100 8.72 0.32 0.76
C ALA A 100 9.21 1.47 1.64
N ALA A 101 9.91 2.43 1.04
CA ALA A 101 10.39 3.61 1.75
C ALA A 101 9.25 4.43 2.34
N CYS A 102 8.16 4.62 1.59
CA CYS A 102 6.97 5.31 2.09
C CYS A 102 6.43 4.64 3.35
N CYS A 103 6.33 3.33 3.35
CA CYS A 103 5.85 2.59 4.51
C CYS A 103 6.81 2.71 5.70
N LEU A 104 8.10 2.58 5.46
CA LEU A 104 9.10 2.70 6.51
C LEU A 104 9.09 4.09 7.15
N GLN A 105 8.83 5.13 6.38
CA GLN A 105 8.75 6.50 6.91
C GLN A 105 7.55 6.72 7.83
N LEU A 106 6.54 5.87 7.77
CA LEU A 106 5.39 5.94 8.68
C LEU A 106 5.71 5.47 10.10
N GLY A 107 6.84 4.79 10.28
CA GLY A 107 7.29 4.36 11.59
C GLY A 107 7.08 2.87 11.85
N PRO A 108 7.47 2.41 13.05
CA PRO A 108 7.54 0.97 13.35
C PRO A 108 6.19 0.28 13.49
N THR A 109 5.10 1.02 13.63
CA THR A 109 3.77 0.43 13.73
C THR A 109 3.07 0.29 12.38
N ALA A 110 3.70 0.77 11.31
CA ALA A 110 3.12 0.66 9.99
C ALA A 110 3.29 -0.75 9.42
N VAL A 111 2.27 -1.19 8.69
CA VAL A 111 2.29 -2.49 8.02
C VAL A 111 1.95 -2.25 6.55
N MET A 112 2.75 -2.79 5.67
CA MET A 112 2.50 -2.71 4.23
C MET A 112 1.55 -3.81 3.80
N VAL A 113 0.44 -3.42 3.22
CA VAL A 113 -0.54 -4.36 2.66
C VAL A 113 -0.28 -4.46 1.16
N THR A 114 0.14 -5.63 0.72
CA THR A 114 0.57 -5.84 -0.66
C THR A 114 0.28 -7.26 -1.12
N GLY A 115 0.13 -7.44 -2.42
CA GLY A 115 0.04 -8.76 -3.04
C GLY A 115 1.40 -9.33 -3.46
N ASP A 116 2.48 -8.57 -3.29
CA ASP A 116 3.81 -8.93 -3.76
C ASP A 116 4.71 -9.41 -2.62
N ALA A 117 5.04 -10.70 -2.63
CA ALA A 117 5.89 -11.30 -1.61
C ALA A 117 7.33 -10.74 -1.60
N ALA A 118 7.75 -10.07 -2.67
CA ALA A 118 9.10 -9.50 -2.72
C ALA A 118 9.36 -8.48 -1.62
N PHE A 119 8.31 -7.82 -1.13
CA PHE A 119 8.46 -6.85 -0.03
C PHE A 119 8.85 -7.50 1.29
N GLN A 120 8.61 -8.79 1.46
CA GLN A 120 8.99 -9.50 2.68
C GLN A 120 10.51 -9.56 2.88
N LYS A 121 11.28 -9.32 1.83
CA LYS A 121 12.75 -9.29 1.91
C LYS A 121 13.30 -7.99 2.50
N VAL A 122 12.48 -6.95 2.61
CA VAL A 122 12.95 -5.65 3.04
C VAL A 122 13.11 -5.63 4.56
N PRO A 123 14.32 -5.39 5.07
CA PRO A 123 14.55 -5.35 6.52
C PRO A 123 13.75 -4.24 7.18
N GLY A 124 13.14 -4.56 8.32
CA GLY A 124 12.38 -3.59 9.09
C GLY A 124 11.00 -3.28 8.55
N LEU A 125 10.60 -3.88 7.43
CA LEU A 125 9.29 -3.67 6.83
C LEU A 125 8.35 -4.79 7.27
N ALA A 126 7.30 -4.43 8.00
CA ALA A 126 6.23 -5.37 8.33
C ALA A 126 5.28 -5.46 7.13
N VAL A 127 4.99 -6.67 6.70
CA VAL A 127 4.20 -6.92 5.50
C VAL A 127 3.00 -7.80 5.83
N ALA A 128 1.82 -7.38 5.41
CA ALA A 128 0.63 -8.20 5.37
C ALA A 128 0.37 -8.58 3.91
N LEU A 129 0.69 -9.81 3.58
CA LEU A 129 0.57 -10.30 2.21
C LEU A 129 -0.88 -10.67 1.91
N VAL A 130 -1.43 -10.06 0.88
CA VAL A 130 -2.77 -10.36 0.40
C VAL A 130 -2.67 -11.44 -0.66
N GLN A 131 -3.41 -12.52 -0.45
CA GLN A 131 -3.44 -13.58 -1.44
C GLN A 131 -4.58 -13.36 -2.41
N ALA A 132 -4.23 -13.08 -3.64
CA ALA A 132 -5.18 -13.00 -4.71
C ALA A 132 -5.63 -14.42 -5.08
N GLY A 133 -6.86 -14.55 -5.55
CA GLY A 133 -7.38 -15.84 -5.97
C GLY A 133 -8.04 -16.63 -4.88
N GLY A 134 -7.88 -16.25 -3.65
CA GLY A 134 -8.66 -16.76 -2.54
C GLY A 134 -8.72 -18.28 -2.44
N PRO A 135 -9.92 -18.83 -2.23
CA PRO A 135 -10.09 -20.21 -1.85
C PRO A 135 -9.70 -21.22 -2.91
N ALA A 136 -9.48 -20.77 -4.13
CA ALA A 136 -9.06 -21.69 -5.18
C ALA A 136 -7.76 -22.39 -4.82
N ALA A 137 -7.04 -21.80 -3.93
CA ALA A 137 -5.80 -22.38 -3.43
C ALA A 137 -6.06 -23.54 -2.48
N GLY A 138 -7.27 -23.63 -2.03
CA GLY A 138 -7.64 -24.70 -1.13
C GLY A 138 -7.67 -26.03 -1.83
#